data_59a9b24edf02d20264d5047cfd509a3b
#
_entry.id   59a9b24edf02d20264d5047cfd509a3b
#
_cell.length_a   1.000
_cell.length_b   1.000
_cell.length_c   1.000
_cell.angle_alpha   90.00
_cell.angle_beta   90.00
_cell.angle_gamma   90.00
#
_symmetry.space_group_name_H-M   'P 1'
#
loop_
_entity.id
_entity.type
_entity.pdbx_description
1 polymer ?
#
loop_
_entity_poly.entity_id
_entity_poly.type
_entity_poly.pdbx_seq_one_letter_code
_entity_poly.pdbx_strand_id
1 'polypeptide(L)'
;GLFLAQTIGAFVLKIFDDFNFGYSLLSFVCLYLLAQYVRRFQLQRLARLRSGFFLLVFVGIALLHVLIGSIALFGFGSKLFQQIMLYSSPLVVLQSLALLQYFLRQTLSSAIVNRIAAGSFAVYLIHEHPGARPFYASICQKAFMDAPPALGAVALLLWLCVVYLVCVGVDELRRASWELLLSCRKAEKP
;
A
#
# COMPACT_ATOMS: atom_id res chain seq x y z
N GLY A 1 0.90 -21.74 5.77
CA GLY A 1 1.28 -21.68 7.19
C GLY A 1 1.43 -20.26 7.73
N LEU A 2 2.53 -19.55 7.38
CA LEU A 2 2.90 -18.23 7.94
C LEU A 2 1.84 -17.15 7.72
N PHE A 3 1.21 -17.10 6.55
CA PHE A 3 0.14 -16.13 6.26
C PHE A 3 -1.10 -16.36 7.14
N LEU A 4 -1.52 -17.62 7.28
CA LEU A 4 -2.66 -17.95 8.16
C LEU A 4 -2.32 -17.65 9.62
N ALA A 5 -1.10 -17.96 10.07
CA ALA A 5 -0.66 -17.63 11.42
C ALA A 5 -0.67 -16.12 11.67
N GLN A 6 -0.18 -15.31 10.73
CA GLN A 6 -0.20 -13.85 10.83
C GLN A 6 -1.63 -13.31 10.83
N THR A 7 -2.48 -13.78 9.92
CA THR A 7 -3.85 -13.27 9.78
C THR A 7 -4.73 -13.69 10.95
N ILE A 8 -4.64 -14.95 11.39
CA ILE A 8 -5.41 -15.46 12.53
C ILE A 8 -4.83 -14.93 13.84
N GLY A 9 -3.49 -14.95 13.99
CA GLY A 9 -2.83 -14.50 15.20
C GLY A 9 -2.99 -12.99 15.44
N ALA A 10 -2.73 -12.17 14.43
CA ALA A 10 -2.82 -10.72 14.54
C ALA A 10 -4.27 -10.21 14.52
N PHE A 11 -5.16 -10.81 13.73
CA PHE A 11 -6.52 -10.31 13.53
C PHE A 11 -7.53 -10.92 14.52
N VAL A 12 -7.49 -12.23 14.73
CA VAL A 12 -8.51 -12.95 15.53
C VAL A 12 -8.11 -13.02 16.99
N LEU A 13 -6.88 -13.39 17.27
CA LEU A 13 -6.46 -13.73 18.63
C LEU A 13 -5.87 -12.55 19.40
N LYS A 14 -5.54 -11.41 18.75
CA LYS A 14 -4.85 -10.26 19.37
C LYS A 14 -3.62 -10.64 20.21
N ILE A 15 -3.10 -11.87 20.02
CA ILE A 15 -2.08 -12.48 20.88
C ILE A 15 -0.71 -11.83 20.66
N PHE A 16 -0.53 -11.13 19.53
CA PHE A 16 0.74 -10.54 19.18
C PHE A 16 0.63 -9.01 19.08
N ASP A 17 0.69 -8.34 20.23
CA ASP A 17 0.99 -6.89 20.26
C ASP A 17 2.29 -6.58 19.51
N ASP A 18 3.19 -7.56 19.42
CA ASP A 18 4.45 -7.51 18.66
C ASP A 18 4.28 -7.29 17.15
N PHE A 19 3.12 -7.60 16.58
CA PHE A 19 2.85 -7.33 15.15
C PHE A 19 2.40 -5.90 14.88
N ASN A 20 2.26 -5.06 15.92
CA ASN A 20 1.93 -3.63 15.80
C ASN A 20 0.91 -3.35 14.70
N PHE A 21 -0.25 -4.04 14.75
CA PHE A 21 -1.35 -3.90 13.79
C PHE A 21 -0.99 -4.09 12.31
N GLY A 22 0.09 -4.78 12.01
CA GLY A 22 0.60 -4.99 10.65
C GLY A 22 1.79 -4.11 10.26
N TYR A 23 2.19 -3.18 11.12
CA TYR A 23 3.32 -2.26 10.90
C TYR A 23 4.68 -2.80 11.36
N SER A 24 4.76 -4.06 11.83
CA SER A 24 6.02 -4.65 12.25
C SER A 24 6.86 -5.12 11.06
N LEU A 25 8.18 -5.15 11.23
CA LEU A 25 9.11 -5.70 10.24
C LEU A 25 8.73 -7.13 9.85
N LEU A 26 8.28 -7.92 10.83
CA LEU A 26 7.87 -9.30 10.61
C LEU A 26 6.65 -9.41 9.69
N SER A 27 5.67 -8.52 9.83
CA SER A 27 4.51 -8.43 8.93
C SER A 27 4.94 -8.13 7.50
N PHE A 28 5.86 -7.18 7.29
CA PHE A 28 6.38 -6.88 5.96
C PHE A 28 7.14 -8.06 5.35
N VAL A 29 7.96 -8.76 6.12
CA VAL A 29 8.65 -9.97 5.67
C VAL A 29 7.64 -11.05 5.27
N CYS A 30 6.60 -11.30 6.06
CA CYS A 30 5.56 -12.27 5.74
C CYS A 30 4.81 -11.91 4.45
N LEU A 31 4.42 -10.66 4.28
CA LEU A 31 3.74 -10.17 3.06
C LEU A 31 4.66 -10.26 1.84
N TYR A 32 5.94 -9.91 2.00
CA TYR A 32 6.93 -10.05 0.94
C TYR A 32 7.10 -11.52 0.51
N LEU A 33 7.27 -12.43 1.46
CA LEU A 33 7.37 -13.87 1.18
C LEU A 33 6.10 -14.40 0.50
N LEU A 34 4.93 -13.94 0.92
CA LEU A 34 3.66 -14.29 0.28
C LEU A 34 3.62 -13.79 -1.17
N ALA A 35 3.99 -12.54 -1.42
CA ALA A 35 4.03 -11.97 -2.75
C ALA A 35 5.03 -12.71 -3.66
N GLN A 36 6.22 -13.05 -3.14
CA GLN A 36 7.23 -13.85 -3.85
C GLN A 36 6.73 -15.27 -4.13
N TYR A 37 6.06 -15.90 -3.18
CA TYR A 37 5.46 -17.22 -3.36
C TYR A 37 4.42 -17.19 -4.49
N VAL A 38 3.50 -16.22 -4.45
CA VAL A 38 2.46 -16.06 -5.47
C VAL A 38 3.08 -15.78 -6.85
N ARG A 39 4.14 -14.96 -6.92
CA ARG A 39 4.87 -14.66 -8.16
C ARG A 39 5.59 -15.90 -8.72
N ARG A 40 6.25 -16.67 -7.86
CA ARG A 40 7.10 -17.81 -8.27
C ARG A 40 6.28 -19.03 -8.65
N PHE A 41 5.24 -19.32 -7.87
CA PHE A 41 4.44 -20.54 -8.03
C PHE A 41 3.15 -20.32 -8.78
N GLN A 42 3.02 -19.25 -9.56
CA GLN A 42 1.80 -18.90 -10.32
C GLN A 42 0.86 -20.10 -10.40
N LEU A 43 -0.04 -20.22 -9.41
CA LEU A 43 -0.91 -21.39 -9.27
C LEU A 43 -1.51 -21.69 -10.65
N GLN A 44 -1.16 -22.83 -11.24
CA GLN A 44 -1.51 -23.18 -12.64
C GLN A 44 -3.00 -22.98 -12.94
N ARG A 45 -3.84 -23.16 -11.92
CA ARG A 45 -5.29 -22.90 -11.98
C ARG A 45 -5.60 -21.42 -12.16
N LEU A 46 -4.87 -20.53 -11.51
CA LEU A 46 -5.04 -19.08 -11.62
C LEU A 46 -4.48 -18.54 -12.95
N ALA A 47 -3.46 -19.19 -13.51
CA ALA A 47 -2.87 -18.78 -14.79
C ALA A 47 -3.87 -18.80 -15.95
N ARG A 48 -4.91 -19.65 -15.89
CA ARG A 48 -5.98 -19.75 -16.89
C ARG A 48 -7.02 -18.64 -16.82
N LEU A 49 -7.07 -17.88 -15.73
CA LEU A 49 -8.06 -16.82 -15.56
C LEU A 49 -7.59 -15.53 -16.26
N ARG A 50 -8.54 -14.82 -16.88
CA ARG A 50 -8.27 -13.52 -17.54
C ARG A 50 -7.88 -12.46 -16.50
N SER A 51 -7.03 -11.51 -16.89
CA SER A 51 -6.62 -10.39 -16.00
C SER A 51 -7.83 -9.62 -15.45
N GLY A 52 -8.86 -9.39 -16.26
CA GLY A 52 -10.10 -8.72 -15.85
C GLY A 52 -10.82 -9.41 -14.69
N PHE A 53 -10.73 -10.74 -14.56
CA PHE A 53 -11.29 -11.45 -13.41
C PHE A 53 -10.68 -10.97 -12.08
N PHE A 54 -9.37 -10.75 -12.03
CA PHE A 54 -8.71 -10.26 -10.81
C PHE A 54 -9.07 -8.83 -10.49
N LEU A 55 -9.32 -8.00 -11.50
CA LEU A 55 -9.83 -6.65 -11.29
C LEU A 55 -11.25 -6.67 -10.73
N LEU A 56 -12.12 -7.57 -11.22
CA LEU A 56 -13.46 -7.77 -10.66
C LEU A 56 -13.40 -8.26 -9.22
N VAL A 57 -12.50 -9.20 -8.91
CA VAL A 57 -12.29 -9.67 -7.53
C VAL A 57 -11.81 -8.52 -6.64
N PHE A 58 -10.87 -7.70 -7.10
CA PHE A 58 -10.39 -6.53 -6.38
C PHE A 58 -11.53 -5.55 -6.06
N VAL A 59 -12.33 -5.19 -7.07
CA VAL A 59 -13.48 -4.28 -6.90
C VAL A 59 -14.55 -4.90 -6.02
N GLY A 60 -14.86 -6.19 -6.21
CA GLY A 60 -15.85 -6.91 -5.41
C GLY A 60 -15.46 -6.96 -3.92
N ILE A 61 -14.18 -7.23 -3.60
CA ILE A 61 -13.68 -7.19 -2.23
C ILE A 61 -13.71 -5.76 -1.69
N ALA A 62 -13.40 -4.74 -2.50
CA ALA A 62 -13.48 -3.34 -2.08
C ALA A 62 -14.91 -2.94 -1.69
N LEU A 63 -15.90 -3.30 -2.50
CA LEU A 63 -17.31 -3.05 -2.20
C LEU A 63 -17.77 -3.81 -0.96
N LEU A 64 -17.39 -5.08 -0.84
CA LEU A 64 -17.65 -5.88 0.36
C LEU A 64 -17.04 -5.25 1.61
N HIS A 65 -15.83 -4.72 1.50
CA HIS A 65 -15.12 -4.06 2.60
C HIS A 65 -15.84 -2.79 3.04
N VAL A 66 -16.29 -1.96 2.09
CA VAL A 66 -17.11 -0.78 2.39
C VAL A 66 -18.43 -1.17 3.06
N LEU A 67 -19.11 -2.20 2.54
CA LEU A 67 -20.37 -2.68 3.11
C LEU A 67 -20.19 -3.18 4.55
N ILE A 68 -19.24 -4.09 4.79
CA ILE A 68 -18.96 -4.62 6.13
C ILE A 68 -18.49 -3.51 7.06
N GLY A 69 -17.63 -2.60 6.57
CA GLY A 69 -17.15 -1.45 7.34
C GLY A 69 -18.29 -0.52 7.76
N SER A 70 -19.24 -0.26 6.84
CA SER A 70 -20.43 0.56 7.15
C SER A 70 -21.33 -0.12 8.19
N ILE A 71 -21.60 -1.40 8.04
CA ILE A 71 -22.37 -2.18 9.02
C ILE A 71 -21.68 -2.18 10.38
N ALA A 72 -20.36 -2.36 10.40
CA ALA A 72 -19.58 -2.35 11.64
C ALA A 72 -19.63 -0.97 12.32
N LEU A 73 -19.52 0.11 11.55
CA LEU A 73 -19.55 1.47 12.08
C LEU A 73 -20.92 1.82 12.70
N PHE A 74 -22.01 1.53 11.97
CA PHE A 74 -23.37 1.89 12.41
C PHE A 74 -23.97 0.90 13.40
N GLY A 75 -23.59 -0.39 13.32
CA GLY A 75 -24.18 -1.44 14.17
C GLY A 75 -23.37 -1.79 15.41
N PHE A 76 -22.04 -1.79 15.34
CA PHE A 76 -21.16 -2.32 16.39
C PHE A 76 -20.13 -1.30 16.92
N GLY A 77 -20.06 -0.13 16.30
CA GLY A 77 -19.21 0.98 16.73
C GLY A 77 -17.82 1.01 16.10
N SER A 78 -17.11 2.10 16.39
CA SER A 78 -15.84 2.45 15.72
C SER A 78 -14.69 1.46 15.93
N LYS A 79 -14.68 0.70 17.03
CA LYS A 79 -13.61 -0.28 17.29
C LYS A 79 -13.60 -1.43 16.30
N LEU A 80 -14.78 -2.00 15.99
CA LEU A 80 -14.88 -3.07 15.01
C LEU A 80 -14.55 -2.57 13.60
N PHE A 81 -15.03 -1.36 13.26
CA PHE A 81 -14.67 -0.69 12.01
C PHE A 81 -13.16 -0.57 11.86
N GLN A 82 -12.45 -0.04 12.86
CA GLN A 82 -11.00 0.08 12.82
C GLN A 82 -10.29 -1.25 12.63
N GLN A 83 -10.75 -2.33 13.29
CA GLN A 83 -10.17 -3.66 13.14
C GLN A 83 -10.31 -4.21 11.71
N ILE A 84 -11.45 -4.00 11.08
CA ILE A 84 -11.69 -4.45 9.69
C ILE A 84 -10.81 -3.70 8.71
N MET A 85 -10.50 -2.42 8.98
CA MET A 85 -9.66 -1.56 8.14
C MET A 85 -8.15 -1.75 8.36
N LEU A 86 -7.71 -2.66 9.24
CA LEU A 86 -6.29 -2.93 9.45
C LEU A 86 -5.64 -3.57 8.22
N TYR A 87 -4.36 -3.24 7.98
CA TYR A 87 -3.57 -3.85 6.90
C TYR A 87 -3.41 -5.37 7.04
N SER A 88 -3.48 -5.90 8.26
CA SER A 88 -3.47 -7.34 8.55
C SER A 88 -4.82 -8.02 8.30
N SER A 89 -5.87 -7.26 7.97
CA SER A 89 -7.18 -7.82 7.65
C SER A 89 -7.10 -8.79 6.46
N PRO A 90 -7.71 -9.97 6.55
CA PRO A 90 -7.74 -10.94 5.46
C PRO A 90 -8.27 -10.35 4.15
N LEU A 91 -9.29 -9.48 4.24
CA LEU A 91 -9.89 -8.83 3.08
C LEU A 91 -8.88 -7.91 2.38
N VAL A 92 -8.13 -7.09 3.14
CA VAL A 92 -7.11 -6.19 2.59
C VAL A 92 -6.00 -6.99 1.91
N VAL A 93 -5.55 -8.08 2.52
CA VAL A 93 -4.50 -8.92 1.93
C VAL A 93 -5.00 -9.63 0.67
N LEU A 94 -6.22 -10.17 0.67
CA LEU A 94 -6.81 -10.79 -0.53
C LEU A 94 -7.01 -9.77 -1.66
N GLN A 95 -7.46 -8.56 -1.33
CA GLN A 95 -7.60 -7.45 -2.26
C GLN A 95 -6.25 -7.07 -2.89
N SER A 96 -5.20 -6.95 -2.08
CA SER A 96 -3.84 -6.66 -2.54
C SER A 96 -3.28 -7.77 -3.44
N LEU A 97 -3.54 -9.04 -3.11
CA LEU A 97 -3.16 -10.18 -3.94
C LEU A 97 -3.91 -10.22 -5.28
N ALA A 98 -5.19 -9.87 -5.30
CA ALA A 98 -5.97 -9.76 -6.53
C ALA A 98 -5.39 -8.68 -7.44
N LEU A 99 -5.08 -7.51 -6.90
CA LEU A 99 -4.45 -6.41 -7.64
C LEU A 99 -3.05 -6.79 -8.15
N LEU A 100 -2.24 -7.46 -7.33
CA LEU A 100 -0.94 -7.98 -7.73
C LEU A 100 -1.08 -8.96 -8.91
N GLN A 101 -2.03 -9.90 -8.85
CA GLN A 101 -2.30 -10.85 -9.93
C GLN A 101 -2.77 -10.17 -11.21
N TYR A 102 -3.54 -9.09 -11.11
CA TYR A 102 -3.91 -8.27 -12.25
C TYR A 102 -2.67 -7.67 -12.93
N PHE A 103 -1.80 -6.99 -12.18
CA PHE A 103 -0.62 -6.33 -12.73
C PHE A 103 0.43 -7.31 -13.26
N LEU A 104 0.62 -8.46 -12.63
CA LEU A 104 1.55 -9.49 -13.11
C LEU A 104 1.18 -10.04 -14.51
N ARG A 105 -0.05 -9.80 -14.98
CA ARG A 105 -0.52 -10.22 -16.30
C ARG A 105 -0.52 -9.10 -17.34
N GLN A 106 -0.20 -7.88 -16.91
CA GLN A 106 -0.10 -6.76 -17.84
C GLN A 106 1.27 -6.79 -18.52
N THR A 107 1.26 -6.62 -19.81
CA THR A 107 2.49 -6.53 -20.64
C THR A 107 2.92 -5.09 -20.86
N LEU A 108 2.27 -4.14 -20.17
CA LEU A 108 2.58 -2.72 -20.28
C LEU A 108 4.00 -2.45 -19.75
N SER A 109 4.86 -1.98 -20.61
CA SER A 109 6.20 -1.51 -20.25
C SER A 109 6.31 -0.03 -20.59
N SER A 110 6.42 0.80 -19.55
CA SER A 110 6.62 2.24 -19.69
C SER A 110 7.78 2.65 -18.79
N ALA A 111 8.79 3.26 -19.39
CA ALA A 111 9.95 3.78 -18.65
C ALA A 111 9.53 4.81 -17.59
N ILE A 112 8.54 5.66 -17.89
CA ILE A 112 8.02 6.68 -16.98
C ILE A 112 7.34 6.01 -15.78
N VAL A 113 6.43 5.04 -16.03
CA VAL A 113 5.73 4.32 -14.97
C VAL A 113 6.72 3.56 -14.09
N ASN A 114 7.70 2.88 -14.68
CA ASN A 114 8.71 2.16 -13.92
C ASN A 114 9.58 3.09 -13.06
N ARG A 115 9.92 4.27 -13.58
CA ARG A 115 10.68 5.28 -12.84
C ARG A 115 9.89 5.82 -11.65
N ILE A 116 8.63 6.18 -11.86
CA ILE A 116 7.72 6.65 -10.79
C ILE A 116 7.50 5.52 -9.76
N ALA A 117 7.25 4.29 -10.20
CA ALA A 117 7.04 3.16 -9.31
C ALA A 117 8.28 2.84 -8.45
N ALA A 118 9.49 3.06 -8.97
CA ALA A 118 10.72 2.88 -8.21
C ALA A 118 10.83 3.85 -7.01
N GLY A 119 10.17 5.02 -7.08
CA GLY A 119 10.09 5.99 -5.99
C GLY A 119 9.02 5.68 -4.93
N SER A 120 8.13 4.70 -5.16
CA SER A 120 6.99 4.42 -4.26
C SER A 120 7.40 4.09 -2.82
N PHE A 121 8.55 3.44 -2.63
CA PHE A 121 9.07 3.15 -1.29
C PHE A 121 9.52 4.42 -0.56
N ALA A 122 10.13 5.36 -1.28
CA ALA A 122 10.49 6.66 -0.71
C ALA A 122 9.25 7.47 -0.32
N VAL A 123 8.18 7.41 -1.13
CA VAL A 123 6.88 8.01 -0.78
C VAL A 123 6.40 7.51 0.56
N TYR A 124 6.40 6.18 0.76
CA TYR A 124 6.02 5.56 2.02
C TYR A 124 6.88 6.06 3.20
N LEU A 125 8.20 6.05 3.05
CA LEU A 125 9.11 6.47 4.12
C LEU A 125 8.96 7.94 4.49
N ILE A 126 8.72 8.83 3.52
CA ILE A 126 8.64 10.27 3.75
C ILE A 126 7.30 10.63 4.40
N HIS A 127 6.17 10.13 3.88
CA HIS A 127 4.87 10.54 4.42
C HIS A 127 4.54 9.90 5.78
N GLU A 128 5.08 8.72 6.09
CA GLU A 128 4.95 8.07 7.41
C GLU A 128 5.99 8.56 8.42
N HIS A 129 6.91 9.42 8.01
CA HIS A 129 7.89 9.98 8.94
C HIS A 129 7.19 10.78 10.05
N PRO A 130 7.55 10.58 11.34
CA PRO A 130 6.87 11.24 12.47
C PRO A 130 6.79 12.75 12.37
N GLY A 131 7.76 13.41 11.72
CA GLY A 131 7.74 14.86 11.48
C GLY A 131 6.82 15.31 10.35
N ALA A 132 6.58 14.48 9.33
CA ALA A 132 5.74 14.80 8.17
C ALA A 132 4.26 14.42 8.39
N ARG A 133 4.00 13.35 9.12
CA ARG A 133 2.67 12.80 9.35
C ARG A 133 1.66 13.80 9.94
N PRO A 134 1.97 14.60 10.98
CA PRO A 134 1.02 15.58 11.52
C PRO A 134 0.64 16.68 10.51
N PHE A 135 1.62 17.15 9.75
CA PHE A 135 1.39 18.15 8.69
C PHE A 135 0.49 17.59 7.59
N TYR A 136 0.79 16.39 7.12
CA TYR A 136 -0.01 15.67 6.13
C TYR A 136 -1.45 15.45 6.63
N ALA A 137 -1.62 14.94 7.86
CA ALA A 137 -2.93 14.69 8.45
C ALA A 137 -3.74 15.99 8.61
N SER A 138 -3.12 17.10 8.98
CA SER A 138 -3.82 18.38 9.15
C SER A 138 -4.40 18.92 7.84
N ILE A 139 -3.68 18.76 6.72
CA ILE A 139 -4.17 19.17 5.40
C ILE A 139 -5.31 18.28 4.95
N CYS A 140 -5.17 16.95 5.11
CA CYS A 140 -6.22 16.00 4.78
C CYS A 140 -7.51 16.30 5.59
N GLN A 141 -7.37 16.57 6.88
CA GLN A 141 -8.49 16.89 7.76
C GLN A 141 -9.19 18.17 7.32
N LYS A 142 -8.46 19.25 7.04
CA LYS A 142 -9.04 20.50 6.54
C LYS A 142 -9.77 20.29 5.22
N ALA A 143 -9.14 19.63 4.25
CA ALA A 143 -9.75 19.35 2.95
C ALA A 143 -11.04 18.55 3.06
N PHE A 144 -11.14 17.66 4.07
CA PHE A 144 -12.32 16.83 4.29
C PHE A 144 -13.42 17.54 5.09
N MET A 145 -13.07 18.35 6.09
CA MET A 145 -14.03 18.99 6.99
C MET A 145 -14.59 20.31 6.46
N ASP A 146 -13.77 21.08 5.71
CA ASP A 146 -14.12 22.45 5.29
C ASP A 146 -14.76 22.51 3.91
N ALA A 147 -14.76 21.42 3.14
CA ALA A 147 -15.30 21.37 1.77
C ALA A 147 -16.56 20.49 1.66
N PRO A 148 -17.46 20.80 0.70
CA PRO A 148 -18.51 19.86 0.32
C PRO A 148 -17.94 18.48 -0.06
N PRO A 149 -18.63 17.36 0.24
CA PRO A 149 -18.05 16.01 0.12
C PRO A 149 -17.40 15.69 -1.24
N ALA A 150 -18.00 16.13 -2.34
CA ALA A 150 -17.45 15.91 -3.68
C ALA A 150 -16.18 16.74 -3.92
N LEU A 151 -16.17 18.00 -3.49
CA LEU A 151 -15.01 18.88 -3.63
C LEU A 151 -13.86 18.43 -2.70
N GLY A 152 -14.19 18.01 -1.48
CA GLY A 152 -13.23 17.45 -0.53
C GLY A 152 -12.56 16.18 -1.07
N ALA A 153 -13.30 15.30 -1.71
CA ALA A 153 -12.75 14.11 -2.35
C ALA A 153 -11.78 14.45 -3.49
N VAL A 154 -12.13 15.40 -4.35
CA VAL A 154 -11.25 15.87 -5.44
C VAL A 154 -9.99 16.54 -4.86
N ALA A 155 -10.15 17.40 -3.86
CA ALA A 155 -9.03 18.07 -3.20
C ALA A 155 -8.07 17.06 -2.56
N LEU A 156 -8.59 16.02 -1.89
CA LEU A 156 -7.77 14.95 -1.34
C LEU A 156 -7.02 14.17 -2.41
N LEU A 157 -7.67 13.81 -3.52
CA LEU A 157 -7.02 13.12 -4.63
C LEU A 157 -5.88 13.96 -5.23
N LEU A 158 -6.12 15.24 -5.46
CA LEU A 158 -5.09 16.17 -5.94
C LEU A 158 -3.94 16.28 -4.94
N TRP A 159 -4.24 16.41 -3.65
CA TRP A 159 -3.23 16.46 -2.60
C TRP A 159 -2.38 15.17 -2.56
N LEU A 160 -3.01 13.99 -2.64
CA LEU A 160 -2.30 12.71 -2.71
C LEU A 160 -1.35 12.65 -3.91
N CYS A 161 -1.81 13.10 -5.08
CA CYS A 161 -0.97 13.18 -6.29
C CYS A 161 0.22 14.12 -6.08
N VAL A 162 0.01 15.30 -5.50
CA VAL A 162 1.08 16.28 -5.23
C VAL A 162 2.11 15.69 -4.26
N VAL A 163 1.66 15.11 -3.14
CA VAL A 163 2.55 14.48 -2.16
C VAL A 163 3.36 13.36 -2.80
N TYR A 164 2.70 12.51 -3.59
CA TYR A 164 3.36 11.42 -4.29
C TYR A 164 4.47 11.94 -5.23
N LEU A 165 4.17 12.92 -6.06
CA LEU A 165 5.13 13.49 -7.02
C LEU A 165 6.29 14.21 -6.32
N VAL A 166 6.02 14.94 -5.24
CA VAL A 166 7.06 15.58 -4.44
C VAL A 166 7.99 14.54 -3.83
N CYS A 167 7.46 13.48 -3.24
CA CYS A 167 8.27 12.42 -2.65
C CYS A 167 9.11 11.67 -3.70
N VAL A 168 8.55 11.40 -4.88
CA VAL A 168 9.30 10.84 -6.01
C VAL A 168 10.41 11.79 -6.46
N GLY A 169 10.13 13.09 -6.54
CA GLY A 169 11.14 14.10 -6.86
C GLY A 169 12.30 14.15 -5.86
N VAL A 170 12.00 14.05 -4.57
CA VAL A 170 13.02 13.95 -3.51
C VAL A 170 13.88 12.69 -3.68
N ASP A 171 13.28 11.55 -4.02
CA ASP A 171 14.03 10.31 -4.26
C ASP A 171 14.92 10.40 -5.51
N GLU A 172 14.45 11.04 -6.57
CA GLU A 172 15.24 11.28 -7.76
C GLU A 172 16.45 12.19 -7.47
N LEU A 173 16.26 13.25 -6.69
CA LEU A 173 17.37 14.12 -6.24
C LEU A 173 18.38 13.32 -5.41
N ARG A 174 17.91 12.48 -4.49
CA ARG A 174 18.77 11.59 -3.69
C ARG A 174 19.60 10.66 -4.58
N ARG A 175 18.98 10.04 -5.60
CA ARG A 175 19.67 9.14 -6.54
C ARG A 175 20.72 9.89 -7.35
N ALA A 176 20.36 11.05 -7.91
CA ALA A 176 21.29 11.88 -8.67
C ALA A 176 22.50 12.32 -7.80
N SER A 177 22.25 12.75 -6.57
CA SER A 177 23.32 13.11 -5.62
C SER A 177 24.24 11.94 -5.32
N TRP A 178 23.68 10.74 -5.16
CA TRP A 178 24.45 9.53 -4.90
C TRP A 178 25.31 9.12 -6.10
N GLU A 179 24.78 9.20 -7.31
CA GLU A 179 25.52 8.94 -8.55
C GLU A 179 26.69 9.91 -8.74
N LEU A 180 26.50 11.20 -8.45
CA LEU A 180 27.55 12.20 -8.47
C LEU A 180 28.66 11.86 -7.47
N LEU A 181 28.34 11.51 -6.24
CA LEU A 181 29.31 11.12 -5.23
C LEU A 181 30.11 9.88 -5.63
N LEU A 182 29.45 8.88 -6.23
CA LEU A 182 30.10 7.66 -6.73
C LEU A 182 31.01 7.93 -7.93
N SER A 183 30.65 8.86 -8.81
CA SER A 183 31.47 9.24 -9.97
C SER A 183 32.74 9.98 -9.53
N CYS A 184 32.63 10.92 -8.58
CA CYS A 184 33.79 11.60 -7.98
C CYS A 184 34.76 10.58 -7.34
N ARG A 185 34.23 9.60 -6.61
CA ARG A 185 35.05 8.58 -5.95
C ARG A 185 35.73 7.60 -6.92
N LYS A 186 35.16 7.41 -8.12
CA LYS A 186 35.79 6.61 -9.19
C LYS A 186 36.92 7.38 -9.89
N ALA A 187 36.81 8.69 -10.01
CA ALA A 187 37.82 9.55 -10.59
C ALA A 187 39.06 9.73 -9.70
N GLU A 188 38.95 9.51 -8.38
CA GLU A 188 40.06 9.58 -7.41
C GLU A 188 40.87 8.29 -7.27
N LYS A 189 40.45 7.19 -7.90
CA LYS A 189 41.23 5.94 -7.90
C LYS A 189 42.16 5.97 -9.14
N PRO A 190 43.52 6.06 -8.93
CA PRO A 190 44.51 5.99 -9.99
C PRO A 190 44.53 4.64 -10.69
#